data_f9bd388f4f7c711b01bf1ee5be35652c
#
_entry.id   f9bd388f4f7c711b01bf1ee5be35652c
#
_cell.length_a   1.000
_cell.length_b   1.000
_cell.length_c   1.000
_cell.angle_alpha   90.00
_cell.angle_beta   90.00
_cell.angle_gamma   90.00
#
_symmetry.space_group_name_H-M   'P 1'
#
loop_
_entity.id
_entity.type
_entity.pdbx_description
1 polymer ?
#
loop_
_entity_poly.entity_id
_entity_poly.type
_entity_poly.pdbx_seq_one_letter_code
_entity_poly.pdbx_strand_id
1 'polypeptide(L)'
;MRVAYGQQFDVPTGYLNTASIGVPPAFAADALEREVRRWRTGAARPPDYDEHVVAARRAWASLVGAPAERVAAGASVSQLVGLVAASLPSTTRVLTVAGEFTSVTFPFAARGMPVTEVPAAELPSRVADHDLVAVSVVQSADGAVLDLAGLRAATGDTPVLLDVTQAAGWLPLDLDWADWVVGAAYKWLLAPRGAAWLAARPEALERTVPIAANWFSAD
;
A
#
# COMPACT_ATOMS: atom_id res chain seq x y z
N MET A 1 21.92 -20.62 -0.62
CA MET A 1 22.29 -19.19 -0.73
C MET A 1 22.25 -18.79 -2.20
N ARG A 2 21.60 -17.71 -2.53
CA ARG A 2 21.53 -17.14 -3.89
C ARG A 2 22.06 -15.71 -3.87
N VAL A 3 22.64 -15.26 -4.99
CA VAL A 3 23.04 -13.86 -5.17
C VAL A 3 22.18 -13.25 -6.28
N ALA A 4 21.53 -12.15 -5.99
CA ALA A 4 20.78 -11.35 -6.96
C ALA A 4 20.95 -9.86 -6.64
N TYR A 5 21.13 -9.03 -7.67
CA TYR A 5 21.33 -7.58 -7.52
C TYR A 5 22.46 -7.22 -6.51
N GLY A 6 23.54 -8.03 -6.48
CA GLY A 6 24.65 -7.85 -5.54
C GLY A 6 24.33 -8.20 -4.08
N GLN A 7 23.15 -8.75 -3.78
CA GLN A 7 22.72 -9.13 -2.43
C GLN A 7 22.63 -10.64 -2.28
N GLN A 8 22.86 -11.14 -1.07
CA GLN A 8 22.71 -12.55 -0.71
C GLN A 8 21.30 -12.81 -0.18
N PHE A 9 20.75 -13.98 -0.53
CA PHE A 9 19.43 -14.46 -0.10
C PHE A 9 19.54 -15.91 0.37
N ASP A 10 19.08 -16.19 1.58
CA ASP A 10 19.05 -17.55 2.17
C ASP A 10 17.78 -18.29 1.75
N VAL A 11 17.55 -18.36 0.45
CA VAL A 11 16.35 -18.95 -0.13
C VAL A 11 16.68 -20.25 -0.87
N PRO A 12 15.82 -21.29 -0.81
CA PRO A 12 16.05 -22.52 -1.54
C PRO A 12 15.92 -22.30 -3.05
N THR A 13 16.52 -23.20 -3.84
CA THR A 13 16.34 -23.22 -5.29
C THR A 13 14.87 -23.45 -5.62
N GLY A 14 14.34 -22.66 -6.58
CA GLY A 14 12.95 -22.80 -7.04
C GLY A 14 11.92 -22.04 -6.20
N TYR A 15 12.33 -21.17 -5.26
CA TYR A 15 11.37 -20.28 -4.60
C TYR A 15 10.80 -19.25 -5.60
N LEU A 16 9.48 -19.29 -5.80
CA LEU A 16 8.75 -18.44 -6.75
C LEU A 16 7.53 -17.75 -6.09
N ASN A 17 7.50 -17.66 -4.76
CA ASN A 17 6.33 -17.20 -4.02
C ASN A 17 6.44 -15.76 -3.48
N THR A 18 7.27 -14.90 -4.09
CA THR A 18 7.43 -13.49 -3.68
C THR A 18 6.10 -12.72 -3.72
N ALA A 19 5.20 -13.06 -4.63
CA ALA A 19 3.87 -12.48 -4.72
C ALA A 19 2.98 -12.74 -3.48
N SER A 20 3.31 -13.76 -2.66
CA SER A 20 2.62 -14.03 -1.38
C SER A 20 3.42 -13.50 -0.20
N ILE A 21 4.73 -13.76 -0.17
CA ILE A 21 5.65 -13.29 0.85
C ILE A 21 7.06 -13.16 0.26
N GLY A 22 7.66 -11.99 0.40
CA GLY A 22 9.03 -11.73 -0.04
C GLY A 22 10.06 -12.34 0.91
N VAL A 23 11.16 -12.84 0.37
CA VAL A 23 12.31 -13.29 1.16
C VAL A 23 13.27 -12.12 1.29
N PRO A 24 13.64 -11.70 2.52
CA PRO A 24 14.57 -10.60 2.71
C PRO A 24 15.98 -10.95 2.24
N PRO A 25 16.76 -9.97 1.76
CA PRO A 25 18.20 -10.18 1.62
C PRO A 25 18.84 -10.40 2.98
N ALA A 26 19.95 -11.13 3.03
CA ALA A 26 20.61 -11.54 4.28
C ALA A 26 20.90 -10.34 5.21
N PHE A 27 21.38 -9.21 4.66
CA PHE A 27 21.68 -8.02 5.47
C PHE A 27 20.44 -7.47 6.22
N ALA A 28 19.25 -7.56 5.60
CA ALA A 28 18.00 -7.10 6.22
C ALA A 28 17.51 -8.07 7.29
N ALA A 29 17.65 -9.39 7.06
CA ALA A 29 17.39 -10.41 8.08
C ALA A 29 18.32 -10.23 9.29
N ASP A 30 19.62 -10.07 9.07
CA ASP A 30 20.62 -9.82 10.11
C ASP A 30 20.33 -8.54 10.92
N ALA A 31 19.83 -7.49 10.26
CA ALA A 31 19.42 -6.25 10.93
C ALA A 31 18.26 -6.51 11.90
N LEU A 32 17.23 -7.23 11.46
CA LEU A 32 16.09 -7.59 12.32
C LEU A 32 16.53 -8.47 13.50
N GLU A 33 17.39 -9.44 13.28
CA GLU A 33 17.93 -10.26 14.37
C GLU A 33 18.70 -9.42 15.39
N ARG A 34 19.49 -8.44 14.96
CA ARG A 34 20.16 -7.51 15.88
C ARG A 34 19.15 -6.74 16.72
N GLU A 35 18.07 -6.23 16.13
CA GLU A 35 17.05 -5.50 16.86
C GLU A 35 16.27 -6.40 17.83
N VAL A 36 15.96 -7.64 17.48
CA VAL A 36 15.38 -8.62 18.40
C VAL A 36 16.30 -8.88 19.59
N ARG A 37 17.62 -8.98 19.38
CA ARG A 37 18.60 -9.12 20.47
C ARG A 37 18.64 -7.89 21.38
N ARG A 38 18.62 -6.67 20.81
CA ARG A 38 18.57 -5.43 21.59
C ARG A 38 17.31 -5.36 22.45
N TRP A 39 16.17 -5.72 21.88
CA TRP A 39 14.90 -5.76 22.61
C TRP A 39 14.94 -6.77 23.78
N ARG A 40 15.43 -7.99 23.55
CA ARG A 40 15.57 -9.02 24.60
C ARG A 40 16.40 -8.57 25.79
N THR A 41 17.36 -7.69 25.60
CA THR A 41 18.27 -7.21 26.64
C THR A 41 17.86 -5.85 27.23
N GLY A 42 16.74 -5.28 26.80
CA GLY A 42 16.30 -3.96 27.24
C GLY A 42 17.13 -2.80 26.71
N ALA A 43 17.96 -3.03 25.67
CA ALA A 43 18.82 -2.01 25.07
C ALA A 43 18.10 -1.20 23.96
N ALA A 44 16.92 -1.62 23.51
CA ALA A 44 16.14 -0.91 22.51
C ALA A 44 15.33 0.22 23.15
N ARG A 45 15.32 1.42 22.55
CA ARG A 45 14.54 2.57 22.99
C ARG A 45 13.68 3.08 21.83
N PRO A 46 12.44 3.58 22.05
CA PRO A 46 11.58 4.07 20.99
C PRO A 46 12.24 5.07 20.03
N PRO A 47 12.98 6.10 20.48
CA PRO A 47 13.61 7.06 19.56
C PRO A 47 14.70 6.45 18.66
N ASP A 48 15.25 5.29 18.98
CA ASP A 48 16.26 4.63 18.15
C ASP A 48 15.72 4.25 16.75
N TYR A 49 14.40 4.24 16.56
CA TYR A 49 13.73 3.86 15.32
C TYR A 49 13.27 5.03 14.47
N ASP A 50 13.28 6.26 14.96
CA ASP A 50 12.71 7.44 14.28
C ASP A 50 13.36 7.68 12.91
N GLU A 51 14.69 7.63 12.84
CA GLU A 51 15.41 7.79 11.58
C GLU A 51 15.06 6.71 10.55
N HIS A 52 14.85 5.46 11.00
CA HIS A 52 14.46 4.35 10.14
C HIS A 52 13.03 4.54 9.61
N VAL A 53 12.11 5.02 10.42
CA VAL A 53 10.73 5.34 10.01
C VAL A 53 10.74 6.45 8.97
N VAL A 54 11.51 7.51 9.19
CA VAL A 54 11.65 8.63 8.23
C VAL A 54 12.27 8.15 6.92
N ALA A 55 13.34 7.36 6.98
CA ALA A 55 14.02 6.82 5.80
C ALA A 55 13.08 5.91 4.97
N ALA A 56 12.36 5.01 5.65
CA ALA A 56 11.41 4.10 5.00
C ALA A 56 10.24 4.86 4.34
N ARG A 57 9.71 5.90 4.99
CA ARG A 57 8.68 6.79 4.44
C ARG A 57 9.17 7.49 3.18
N ARG A 58 10.37 8.06 3.18
CA ARG A 58 10.99 8.73 2.02
C ARG A 58 11.22 7.74 0.87
N ALA A 59 11.74 6.55 1.17
CA ALA A 59 12.00 5.53 0.16
C ALA A 59 10.69 5.08 -0.51
N TRP A 60 9.64 4.81 0.28
CA TRP A 60 8.35 4.42 -0.28
C TRP A 60 7.70 5.55 -1.08
N ALA A 61 7.74 6.78 -0.59
CA ALA A 61 7.26 7.97 -1.31
C ALA A 61 7.90 8.10 -2.70
N SER A 62 9.22 7.90 -2.79
CA SER A 62 9.95 7.89 -4.07
C SER A 62 9.51 6.78 -5.00
N LEU A 63 9.12 5.60 -4.50
CA LEU A 63 8.64 4.49 -5.33
C LEU A 63 7.29 4.77 -5.99
N VAL A 64 6.44 5.58 -5.37
CA VAL A 64 5.09 5.89 -5.88
C VAL A 64 4.97 7.29 -6.50
N GLY A 65 6.05 8.07 -6.51
CA GLY A 65 6.08 9.42 -7.08
C GLY A 65 5.43 10.49 -6.19
N ALA A 66 5.27 10.24 -4.87
CA ALA A 66 4.63 11.17 -3.95
C ALA A 66 5.65 11.93 -3.07
N PRO A 67 5.37 13.15 -2.61
CA PRO A 67 6.13 13.82 -1.56
C PRO A 67 6.09 13.07 -0.23
N ALA A 68 7.23 12.95 0.47
CA ALA A 68 7.35 12.15 1.70
C ALA A 68 6.50 12.70 2.87
N GLU A 69 6.27 13.99 2.91
CA GLU A 69 5.42 14.69 3.91
C GLU A 69 3.94 14.34 3.78
N ARG A 70 3.53 13.79 2.64
CA ARG A 70 2.17 13.31 2.38
C ARG A 70 2.00 11.81 2.61
N VAL A 71 3.00 11.16 3.21
CA VAL A 71 2.99 9.71 3.45
C VAL A 71 2.85 9.40 4.93
N ALA A 72 1.80 8.68 5.29
CA ALA A 72 1.59 8.09 6.61
C ALA A 72 2.04 6.63 6.64
N ALA A 73 2.59 6.19 7.78
CA ALA A 73 2.92 4.79 8.04
C ALA A 73 1.74 4.07 8.70
N GLY A 74 1.60 2.77 8.43
CA GLY A 74 0.60 1.90 9.03
C GLY A 74 1.08 0.44 9.08
N ALA A 75 0.26 -0.45 9.63
CA ALA A 75 0.62 -1.85 9.80
C ALA A 75 0.14 -2.75 8.64
N SER A 76 -0.89 -2.36 7.91
CA SER A 76 -1.43 -3.15 6.79
C SER A 76 -2.24 -2.29 5.83
N VAL A 77 -2.41 -2.77 4.59
CA VAL A 77 -3.29 -2.14 3.61
C VAL A 77 -4.73 -2.06 4.14
N SER A 78 -5.26 -3.13 4.71
CA SER A 78 -6.64 -3.13 5.26
C SER A 78 -6.86 -2.04 6.30
N GLN A 79 -5.87 -1.77 7.17
CA GLN A 79 -5.94 -0.68 8.15
C GLN A 79 -6.00 0.68 7.46
N LEU A 80 -5.15 0.90 6.46
CA LEU A 80 -5.04 2.18 5.75
C LEU A 80 -6.26 2.44 4.85
N VAL A 81 -6.75 1.42 4.15
CA VAL A 81 -8.01 1.51 3.40
C VAL A 81 -9.20 1.70 4.36
N GLY A 82 -9.17 1.06 5.53
CA GLY A 82 -10.18 1.26 6.58
C GLY A 82 -10.24 2.70 7.09
N LEU A 83 -9.09 3.38 7.18
CA LEU A 83 -9.01 4.80 7.53
C LEU A 83 -9.69 5.66 6.44
N VAL A 84 -9.40 5.40 5.15
CA VAL A 84 -10.06 6.09 4.03
C VAL A 84 -11.56 5.80 4.05
N ALA A 85 -11.98 4.55 4.19
CA ALA A 85 -13.38 4.17 4.27
C ALA A 85 -14.11 4.86 5.42
N ALA A 86 -13.46 4.99 6.60
CA ALA A 86 -14.02 5.67 7.76
C ALA A 86 -14.25 7.18 7.53
N SER A 87 -13.50 7.77 6.62
CA SER A 87 -13.55 9.19 6.28
C SER A 87 -14.65 9.53 5.25
N LEU A 88 -15.27 8.53 4.65
CA LEU A 88 -16.27 8.69 3.58
C LEU A 88 -17.70 8.40 4.10
N PRO A 89 -18.73 9.02 3.49
CA PRO A 89 -20.12 8.68 3.78
C PRO A 89 -20.41 7.20 3.51
N SER A 90 -21.28 6.57 4.31
CA SER A 90 -21.66 5.16 4.10
C SER A 90 -22.46 4.93 2.79
N THR A 91 -22.92 6.00 2.16
CA THR A 91 -23.60 5.97 0.86
C THR A 91 -22.64 6.00 -0.34
N THR A 92 -21.32 6.14 -0.11
CA THR A 92 -20.30 6.18 -1.17
C THR A 92 -20.36 4.90 -2.01
N ARG A 93 -20.59 5.05 -3.31
CA ARG A 93 -20.60 3.95 -4.29
C ARG A 93 -19.19 3.69 -4.75
N VAL A 94 -18.64 2.53 -4.37
CA VAL A 94 -17.27 2.14 -4.68
C VAL A 94 -17.23 1.26 -5.93
N LEU A 95 -16.40 1.61 -6.89
CA LEU A 95 -16.13 0.82 -8.09
C LEU A 95 -14.79 0.10 -7.94
N THR A 96 -14.77 -1.17 -8.31
CA THR A 96 -13.54 -1.98 -8.32
C THR A 96 -13.58 -3.01 -9.45
N VAL A 97 -12.49 -3.78 -9.61
CA VAL A 97 -12.45 -4.88 -10.57
C VAL A 97 -12.92 -6.20 -9.95
N ALA A 98 -13.47 -7.07 -10.77
CA ALA A 98 -13.88 -8.42 -10.34
C ALA A 98 -12.68 -9.23 -9.85
N GLY A 99 -12.83 -9.85 -8.68
CA GLY A 99 -11.77 -10.62 -8.04
C GLY A 99 -10.70 -9.78 -7.32
N GLU A 100 -10.99 -8.52 -7.04
CA GLU A 100 -10.12 -7.63 -6.29
C GLU A 100 -9.77 -8.19 -4.90
N PHE A 101 -8.57 -7.87 -4.42
CA PHE A 101 -8.11 -8.36 -3.12
C PHE A 101 -8.90 -7.73 -1.97
N THR A 102 -9.34 -8.56 -1.02
CA THR A 102 -10.25 -8.16 0.06
C THR A 102 -9.72 -7.06 0.97
N SER A 103 -8.40 -6.82 1.03
CA SER A 103 -7.86 -5.65 1.75
C SER A 103 -8.30 -4.31 1.14
N VAL A 104 -8.65 -4.30 -0.15
CA VAL A 104 -9.18 -3.12 -0.86
C VAL A 104 -10.70 -3.03 -0.71
N THR A 105 -11.44 -4.14 -0.89
CA THR A 105 -12.90 -4.12 -0.97
C THR A 105 -13.59 -4.20 0.39
N PHE A 106 -13.09 -5.08 1.27
CA PHE A 106 -13.78 -5.41 2.53
C PHE A 106 -13.89 -4.24 3.52
N PRO A 107 -12.92 -3.32 3.66
CA PRO A 107 -13.10 -2.15 4.53
C PRO A 107 -14.29 -1.27 4.15
N PHE A 108 -14.61 -1.13 2.86
CA PHE A 108 -15.80 -0.40 2.40
C PHE A 108 -17.07 -1.22 2.64
N ALA A 109 -17.08 -2.49 2.23
CA ALA A 109 -18.23 -3.39 2.41
C ALA A 109 -18.60 -3.56 3.88
N ALA A 110 -17.64 -3.67 4.79
CA ALA A 110 -17.86 -3.76 6.23
C ALA A 110 -18.53 -2.51 6.84
N ARG A 111 -18.45 -1.37 6.15
CA ARG A 111 -19.16 -0.14 6.51
C ARG A 111 -20.53 0.01 5.84
N GLY A 112 -20.96 -1.02 5.10
CA GLY A 112 -22.23 -1.01 4.38
C GLY A 112 -22.22 -0.19 3.10
N MET A 113 -21.05 0.22 2.58
CA MET A 113 -20.95 0.94 1.32
C MET A 113 -21.24 0.00 0.16
N PRO A 114 -21.98 0.44 -0.88
CA PRO A 114 -22.14 -0.33 -2.11
C PRO A 114 -20.78 -0.49 -2.82
N VAL A 115 -20.38 -1.74 -3.05
CA VAL A 115 -19.17 -2.07 -3.82
C VAL A 115 -19.59 -2.76 -5.10
N THR A 116 -19.25 -2.18 -6.24
CA THR A 116 -19.56 -2.71 -7.58
C THR A 116 -18.29 -3.27 -8.18
N GLU A 117 -18.31 -4.55 -8.53
CA GLU A 117 -17.21 -5.23 -9.21
C GLU A 117 -17.51 -5.33 -10.71
N VAL A 118 -16.54 -4.95 -11.56
CA VAL A 118 -16.64 -5.03 -13.01
C VAL A 118 -15.40 -5.68 -13.63
N PRO A 119 -15.47 -6.26 -14.82
CA PRO A 119 -14.27 -6.67 -15.56
C PRO A 119 -13.31 -5.48 -15.72
N ALA A 120 -11.98 -5.74 -15.62
CA ALA A 120 -10.97 -4.66 -15.69
C ALA A 120 -11.09 -3.80 -16.97
N ALA A 121 -11.48 -4.40 -18.10
CA ALA A 121 -11.70 -3.68 -19.36
C ALA A 121 -12.89 -2.70 -19.31
N GLU A 122 -13.85 -2.91 -18.43
CA GLU A 122 -15.03 -2.05 -18.28
C GLU A 122 -14.81 -0.94 -17.25
N LEU A 123 -13.79 -1.05 -16.40
CA LEU A 123 -13.56 -0.13 -15.29
C LEU A 123 -13.62 1.35 -15.74
N PRO A 124 -12.89 1.80 -16.79
CA PRO A 124 -12.92 3.20 -17.19
C PRO A 124 -14.32 3.71 -17.58
N SER A 125 -15.13 2.87 -18.25
CA SER A 125 -16.46 3.25 -18.72
C SER A 125 -17.50 3.36 -17.60
N ARG A 126 -17.20 2.81 -16.42
CA ARG A 126 -18.13 2.77 -15.26
C ARG A 126 -17.80 3.79 -14.18
N VAL A 127 -16.70 4.53 -14.33
CA VAL A 127 -16.24 5.52 -13.34
C VAL A 127 -17.31 6.57 -13.05
N ALA A 128 -17.94 7.14 -14.07
CA ALA A 128 -18.91 8.23 -13.95
C ALA A 128 -20.16 7.89 -13.10
N ASP A 129 -20.45 6.60 -12.93
CA ASP A 129 -21.59 6.12 -12.15
C ASP A 129 -21.25 5.93 -10.66
N HIS A 130 -20.01 6.20 -10.23
CA HIS A 130 -19.52 5.89 -8.90
C HIS A 130 -18.85 7.10 -8.23
N ASP A 131 -18.71 7.02 -6.91
CA ASP A 131 -18.18 8.12 -6.08
C ASP A 131 -16.72 7.90 -5.67
N LEU A 132 -16.19 6.69 -5.88
CA LEU A 132 -14.81 6.28 -5.60
C LEU A 132 -14.44 5.11 -6.50
N VAL A 133 -13.23 5.14 -7.06
CA VAL A 133 -12.56 3.95 -7.61
C VAL A 133 -11.54 3.45 -6.59
N ALA A 134 -11.61 2.17 -6.21
CA ALA A 134 -10.63 1.53 -5.33
C ALA A 134 -10.14 0.24 -5.96
N VAL A 135 -8.86 0.16 -6.36
CA VAL A 135 -8.35 -0.95 -7.18
C VAL A 135 -6.86 -1.17 -6.99
N SER A 136 -6.42 -2.44 -7.11
CA SER A 136 -5.01 -2.80 -7.15
C SER A 136 -4.39 -2.48 -8.52
N VAL A 137 -3.20 -1.88 -8.52
CA VAL A 137 -2.42 -1.60 -9.75
C VAL A 137 -2.02 -2.89 -10.46
N VAL A 138 -1.72 -3.94 -9.68
CA VAL A 138 -1.48 -5.29 -10.17
C VAL A 138 -2.37 -6.26 -9.39
N GLN A 139 -3.16 -7.04 -10.09
CA GLN A 139 -4.09 -7.97 -9.48
C GLN A 139 -3.38 -9.13 -8.77
N SER A 140 -3.83 -9.42 -7.56
CA SER A 140 -3.23 -10.49 -6.75
C SER A 140 -3.59 -11.89 -7.26
N ALA A 141 -4.69 -12.02 -7.97
CA ALA A 141 -5.21 -13.30 -8.44
C ALA A 141 -4.42 -13.86 -9.63
N ASP A 142 -4.03 -13.00 -10.57
CA ASP A 142 -3.45 -13.42 -11.85
C ASP A 142 -2.25 -12.60 -12.32
N GLY A 143 -1.92 -11.50 -11.60
CA GLY A 143 -0.83 -10.61 -11.96
C GLY A 143 -1.16 -9.63 -13.09
N ALA A 144 -2.42 -9.50 -13.48
CA ALA A 144 -2.83 -8.54 -14.50
C ALA A 144 -2.51 -7.11 -14.05
N VAL A 145 -1.87 -6.35 -14.93
CA VAL A 145 -1.52 -4.95 -14.70
C VAL A 145 -2.65 -4.07 -15.21
N LEU A 146 -3.12 -3.17 -14.35
CA LEU A 146 -4.19 -2.23 -14.68
C LEU A 146 -3.72 -1.20 -15.72
N ASP A 147 -4.57 -0.84 -16.67
CA ASP A 147 -4.36 0.32 -17.53
C ASP A 147 -4.53 1.62 -16.74
N LEU A 148 -3.45 2.07 -16.12
CA LEU A 148 -3.43 3.30 -15.33
C LEU A 148 -3.67 4.56 -16.17
N ALA A 149 -3.24 4.56 -17.44
CA ALA A 149 -3.43 5.70 -18.32
C ALA A 149 -4.89 5.84 -18.73
N GLY A 150 -5.53 4.73 -19.10
CA GLY A 150 -6.96 4.69 -19.40
C GLY A 150 -7.83 5.03 -18.18
N LEU A 151 -7.46 4.51 -17.00
CA LEU A 151 -8.15 4.86 -15.75
C LEU A 151 -8.04 6.36 -15.47
N ARG A 152 -6.83 6.91 -15.46
CA ARG A 152 -6.58 8.34 -15.20
C ARG A 152 -7.36 9.24 -16.15
N ALA A 153 -7.44 8.87 -17.42
CA ALA A 153 -8.21 9.64 -18.41
C ALA A 153 -9.73 9.61 -18.17
N ALA A 154 -10.22 8.54 -17.53
CA ALA A 154 -11.64 8.34 -17.27
C ALA A 154 -12.13 8.91 -15.92
N THR A 155 -11.24 9.15 -14.96
CA THR A 155 -11.64 9.48 -13.59
C THR A 155 -12.28 10.87 -13.45
N GLY A 156 -11.85 11.86 -14.25
CA GLY A 156 -12.32 13.23 -14.06
C GLY A 156 -12.13 13.67 -12.61
N ASP A 157 -13.23 14.04 -11.93
CA ASP A 157 -13.25 14.43 -10.52
C ASP A 157 -13.53 13.26 -9.57
N THR A 158 -13.72 12.03 -10.07
CA THR A 158 -13.99 10.86 -9.23
C THR A 158 -12.70 10.46 -8.49
N PRO A 159 -12.69 10.44 -7.15
CA PRO A 159 -11.52 10.06 -6.35
C PRO A 159 -11.05 8.64 -6.65
N VAL A 160 -9.72 8.43 -6.53
CA VAL A 160 -9.09 7.14 -6.81
C VAL A 160 -8.21 6.71 -5.65
N LEU A 161 -8.41 5.48 -5.18
CA LEU A 161 -7.53 4.75 -4.28
C LEU A 161 -6.84 3.62 -5.02
N LEU A 162 -5.51 3.60 -5.04
CA LEU A 162 -4.70 2.57 -5.66
C LEU A 162 -3.95 1.74 -4.61
N ASP A 163 -4.04 0.40 -4.68
CA ASP A 163 -3.17 -0.51 -3.93
C ASP A 163 -1.99 -0.94 -4.80
N VAL A 164 -0.77 -0.61 -4.36
CA VAL A 164 0.48 -0.95 -5.05
C VAL A 164 1.21 -2.14 -4.44
N THR A 165 0.60 -2.88 -3.53
CA THR A 165 1.27 -4.00 -2.81
C THR A 165 1.88 -5.04 -3.76
N GLN A 166 1.25 -5.29 -4.90
CA GLN A 166 1.77 -6.21 -5.93
C GLN A 166 2.63 -5.53 -7.00
N ALA A 167 2.71 -4.18 -7.00
CA ALA A 167 3.41 -3.41 -8.02
C ALA A 167 4.73 -2.80 -7.50
N ALA A 168 4.71 -2.24 -6.29
CA ALA A 168 5.85 -1.50 -5.74
C ALA A 168 7.09 -2.39 -5.60
N GLY A 169 8.21 -1.90 -6.12
CA GLY A 169 9.50 -2.60 -6.09
C GLY A 169 9.93 -3.21 -7.43
N TRP A 170 9.01 -3.44 -8.37
CA TRP A 170 9.36 -3.97 -9.69
C TRP A 170 8.70 -3.20 -10.86
N LEU A 171 7.51 -2.63 -10.64
CA LEU A 171 6.84 -1.80 -11.65
C LEU A 171 7.20 -0.32 -11.41
N PRO A 172 7.70 0.42 -12.41
CA PRO A 172 7.86 1.86 -12.31
C PRO A 172 6.50 2.53 -12.09
N LEU A 173 6.41 3.40 -11.07
CA LEU A 173 5.18 4.04 -10.67
C LEU A 173 5.35 5.56 -10.62
N ASP A 174 4.33 6.29 -11.10
CA ASP A 174 4.15 7.73 -10.97
C ASP A 174 2.66 7.98 -10.68
N LEU A 175 2.30 8.02 -9.40
CA LEU A 175 0.92 7.94 -8.93
C LEU A 175 0.47 9.18 -8.15
N ASP A 176 1.20 10.29 -8.22
CA ASP A 176 0.83 11.55 -7.52
C ASP A 176 -0.51 12.15 -8.00
N TRP A 177 -1.09 11.59 -9.05
CA TRP A 177 -2.42 11.96 -9.53
C TRP A 177 -3.57 11.25 -8.78
N ALA A 178 -3.31 10.09 -8.15
CA ALA A 178 -4.33 9.37 -7.38
C ALA A 178 -4.56 10.02 -6.01
N ASP A 179 -5.80 10.02 -5.55
CA ASP A 179 -6.15 10.64 -4.25
C ASP A 179 -5.49 9.91 -3.09
N TRP A 180 -5.49 8.59 -3.11
CA TRP A 180 -4.82 7.74 -2.14
C TRP A 180 -4.03 6.64 -2.84
N VAL A 181 -2.81 6.42 -2.38
CA VAL A 181 -1.97 5.28 -2.80
C VAL A 181 -1.57 4.52 -1.55
N VAL A 182 -1.93 3.24 -1.47
CA VAL A 182 -1.58 2.36 -0.35
C VAL A 182 -0.68 1.22 -0.80
N GLY A 183 0.16 0.71 0.09
CA GLY A 183 0.95 -0.48 -0.20
C GLY A 183 1.62 -1.05 1.04
N ALA A 184 1.77 -2.37 1.07
CA ALA A 184 2.49 -3.10 2.11
C ALA A 184 3.82 -3.65 1.60
N ALA A 185 4.81 -3.75 2.49
CA ALA A 185 6.19 -4.06 2.11
C ALA A 185 6.54 -5.56 2.06
N TYR A 186 5.68 -6.45 2.52
CA TYR A 186 6.02 -7.86 2.77
C TYR A 186 6.07 -8.75 1.52
N LYS A 187 5.76 -8.20 0.33
CA LYS A 187 5.86 -8.90 -0.95
C LYS A 187 7.12 -8.48 -1.69
N TRP A 188 7.01 -7.63 -2.69
CA TRP A 188 8.10 -7.24 -3.58
C TRP A 188 9.12 -6.27 -2.97
N LEU A 189 8.77 -5.59 -1.87
CA LEU A 189 9.72 -4.80 -1.08
C LEU A 189 10.47 -5.64 -0.04
N LEU A 190 10.23 -6.94 0.03
CA LEU A 190 10.99 -7.97 0.76
C LEU A 190 11.13 -7.69 2.27
N ALA A 191 10.23 -6.91 2.85
CA ALA A 191 10.21 -6.61 4.28
C ALA A 191 9.30 -7.56 5.05
N PRO A 192 9.38 -7.63 6.38
CA PRO A 192 8.43 -8.37 7.17
C PRO A 192 7.02 -7.75 7.12
N ARG A 193 6.01 -8.50 7.53
CA ARG A 193 4.65 -7.97 7.72
C ARG A 193 4.65 -6.92 8.83
N GLY A 194 3.72 -5.98 8.77
CA GLY A 194 3.57 -4.91 9.76
C GLY A 194 4.10 -3.55 9.29
N ALA A 195 4.58 -3.46 8.04
CA ALA A 195 4.99 -2.21 7.41
C ALA A 195 4.12 -1.94 6.17
N ALA A 196 3.41 -0.82 6.18
CA ALA A 196 2.57 -0.35 5.08
C ALA A 196 2.54 1.19 5.09
N TRP A 197 2.19 1.80 3.97
CA TRP A 197 2.12 3.25 3.82
C TRP A 197 0.89 3.66 3.04
N LEU A 198 0.44 4.89 3.31
CA LEU A 198 -0.59 5.62 2.59
C LEU A 198 -0.02 6.96 2.16
N ALA A 199 0.05 7.24 0.88
CA ALA A 199 0.19 8.59 0.36
C ALA A 199 -1.18 9.17 0.04
N ALA A 200 -1.37 10.46 0.30
CA ALA A 200 -2.60 11.17 -0.03
C ALA A 200 -2.29 12.49 -0.73
N ARG A 201 -3.10 12.87 -1.73
CA ARG A 201 -3.06 14.22 -2.30
C ARG A 201 -3.56 15.25 -1.27
N PRO A 202 -3.21 16.55 -1.41
CA PRO A 202 -3.68 17.57 -0.46
C PRO A 202 -5.19 17.55 -0.25
N GLU A 203 -5.96 17.50 -1.32
CA GLU A 203 -7.44 17.50 -1.28
C GLU A 203 -8.01 16.23 -0.62
N ALA A 204 -7.34 15.11 -0.83
CA ALA A 204 -7.70 13.85 -0.19
C ALA A 204 -7.29 13.82 1.28
N LEU A 205 -6.16 14.44 1.62
CA LEU A 205 -5.69 14.57 3.01
C LEU A 205 -6.67 15.39 3.86
N GLU A 206 -7.18 16.51 3.33
CA GLU A 206 -8.19 17.34 4.00
C GLU A 206 -9.48 16.56 4.33
N ARG A 207 -9.82 15.58 3.51
CA ARG A 207 -11.01 14.70 3.69
C ARG A 207 -10.73 13.47 4.56
N THR A 208 -9.46 13.16 4.80
CA THR A 208 -9.08 11.94 5.54
C THR A 208 -9.05 12.21 7.05
N VAL A 209 -9.95 11.56 7.79
CA VAL A 209 -10.03 11.68 9.25
C VAL A 209 -9.01 10.74 9.90
N PRO A 210 -8.08 11.23 10.71
CA PRO A 210 -7.05 10.40 11.34
C PRO A 210 -7.60 9.60 12.53
N ILE A 211 -8.51 8.64 12.28
CA ILE A 211 -9.19 7.83 13.32
C ILE A 211 -8.23 6.97 14.15
N ALA A 212 -7.01 6.77 13.68
CA ALA A 212 -5.96 6.01 14.36
C ALA A 212 -4.79 6.93 14.80
N ALA A 213 -5.06 8.22 15.02
CA ALA A 213 -4.07 9.15 15.55
C ALA A 213 -3.51 8.64 16.89
N ASN A 214 -2.21 8.73 17.05
CA ASN A 214 -1.50 8.21 18.25
C ASN A 214 -0.36 9.17 18.63
N TRP A 215 0.33 8.84 19.74
CA TRP A 215 1.38 9.67 20.31
C TRP A 215 2.53 10.00 19.31
N PHE A 216 2.83 9.11 18.38
CA PHE A 216 3.89 9.33 17.37
C PHE A 216 3.50 10.38 16.32
N SER A 217 2.20 10.64 16.12
CA SER A 217 1.66 11.64 15.20
C SER A 217 1.27 12.95 15.90
N ALA A 218 1.47 13.06 17.21
CA ALA A 218 1.26 14.29 17.96
C ALA A 218 2.56 15.13 17.97
N ASP A 219 2.43 16.45 17.80
CA ASP A 219 3.51 17.42 17.98
C ASP A 219 3.81 17.66 19.47
#